data_2722a2007b6e00cfa2b48f93221d6c0c
#
_entry.id   2722a2007b6e00cfa2b48f93221d6c0c
#
_cell.length_a   1.000
_cell.length_b   1.000
_cell.length_c   1.000
_cell.angle_alpha   90.00
_cell.angle_beta   90.00
_cell.angle_gamma   90.00
#
_symmetry.space_group_name_H-M   'P 1'
#
loop_
_entity.id
_entity.type
_entity.pdbx_description
1 polymer ?
#
loop_
_entity_poly.entity_id
_entity_poly.type
_entity_poly.pdbx_seq_one_letter_code
_entity_poly.pdbx_strand_id
1 'polypeptide(L)'
;MRIRITNKHLSFAISLLALWLSLALTQRAGAQTVSTTSTPIQHVVVIFQENVSFDHYFATYPNAANPGGEPIFVARMGAHPTPTVNGLSGPLMTHNPNSVQPFRMDRSQAIVCDQSHDYTGEQKAMDGGLMDKFVELDGTTQSGCNDLGLGKGLVMGYYDGNTVTALWNYAQHFAMNDNFFSTNFGPSTLGHLNLASGQTNGASITHDTGNAGAALLNGTVINDIRPAFDDCVPSTANTVSMSGQNVGDLLNQKGITWGWFQGGFAPSSRNADGTAVCASQHAQFDGTASTPDYVPNHNPFGFYQSTSNPHHLPATAVNMIGQKDQANHQYDISDFFKALSAGNLPAVNFLKAAAYQDGHAMYSNPLDEQTFLVNTLNALETSPFWGSTAVIIAYDDSDGWYDHVMPPIVNASISSADALSGTGACGNNADPAAPMGRCGYGQRLPLLVISPYAKVNYVDHSTTDQTSILQFIEDNWNLGRIGGSSFDALAGSLINVFEFENGGVARKLLLDPASGLPQ
;
A
#
# COMPACT_ATOMS: atom_id res chain seq x y z
N MET A 1 -48.13 53.93 50.71
CA MET A 1 -48.26 53.52 49.30
C MET A 1 -47.62 52.15 49.16
N ARG A 2 -48.41 51.06 49.12
CA ARG A 2 -47.95 49.67 49.04
C ARG A 2 -48.03 49.23 47.59
N ILE A 3 -46.85 48.94 46.98
CA ILE A 3 -46.78 48.43 45.62
C ILE A 3 -46.99 46.91 45.67
N ARG A 4 -48.06 46.40 45.05
CA ARG A 4 -48.28 44.98 44.80
C ARG A 4 -47.49 44.57 43.57
N ILE A 5 -46.44 43.78 43.74
CA ILE A 5 -45.77 43.09 42.64
C ILE A 5 -46.58 41.84 42.32
N THR A 6 -47.08 41.76 41.11
CA THR A 6 -47.90 40.60 40.66
C THR A 6 -46.99 39.46 40.20
N ASN A 7 -47.32 38.24 40.68
CA ASN A 7 -46.56 36.98 40.45
C ASN A 7 -46.46 36.49 38.99
N LYS A 8 -46.86 37.28 37.98
CA LYS A 8 -46.86 36.90 36.58
C LYS A 8 -45.47 37.02 35.90
N HIS A 9 -44.58 37.86 36.39
CA HIS A 9 -43.26 38.06 35.79
C HIS A 9 -42.18 37.06 36.30
N LEU A 10 -42.42 36.43 37.44
CA LEU A 10 -41.47 35.44 38.01
C LEU A 10 -41.57 34.08 37.29
N SER A 11 -42.77 33.69 36.83
CA SER A 11 -42.97 32.42 36.11
C SER A 11 -42.36 32.45 34.68
N PHE A 12 -42.29 33.61 34.03
CA PHE A 12 -41.74 33.72 32.69
C PHE A 12 -40.18 33.70 32.68
N ALA A 13 -39.55 34.26 33.72
CA ALA A 13 -38.10 34.23 33.87
C ALA A 13 -37.55 32.83 34.19
N ILE A 14 -38.28 32.04 35.00
CA ILE A 14 -37.91 30.68 35.37
C ILE A 14 -38.07 29.72 34.16
N SER A 15 -39.10 29.92 33.33
CA SER A 15 -39.30 29.12 32.11
C SER A 15 -38.25 29.39 31.03
N LEU A 16 -37.77 30.62 30.87
CA LEU A 16 -36.66 30.94 29.93
C LEU A 16 -35.31 30.41 30.41
N LEU A 17 -35.04 30.42 31.73
CA LEU A 17 -33.79 29.85 32.27
C LEU A 17 -33.76 28.34 32.15
N ALA A 18 -34.90 27.65 32.33
CA ALA A 18 -35.01 26.19 32.13
C ALA A 18 -34.86 25.78 30.66
N LEU A 19 -35.31 26.62 29.70
CA LEU A 19 -35.13 26.37 28.27
C LEU A 19 -33.68 26.57 27.81
N TRP A 20 -32.95 27.53 28.39
CA TRP A 20 -31.53 27.74 28.12
C TRP A 20 -30.62 26.66 28.74
N LEU A 21 -30.97 26.13 29.92
CA LEU A 21 -30.28 24.99 30.52
C LEU A 21 -30.53 23.68 29.77
N SER A 22 -31.72 23.48 29.20
CA SER A 22 -32.04 22.28 28.42
C SER A 22 -31.38 22.33 27.03
N LEU A 23 -31.20 23.50 26.38
CA LEU A 23 -30.44 23.62 25.15
C LEU A 23 -28.91 23.46 25.35
N ALA A 24 -28.37 23.82 26.53
CA ALA A 24 -26.98 23.64 26.87
C ALA A 24 -26.62 22.17 27.21
N LEU A 25 -27.61 21.33 27.53
CA LEU A 25 -27.44 19.91 27.85
C LEU A 25 -27.57 18.99 26.63
N THR A 26 -28.09 19.49 25.49
CA THR A 26 -28.25 18.70 24.27
C THR A 26 -27.08 18.82 23.29
N GLN A 27 -26.03 19.62 23.60
CA GLN A 27 -24.79 19.68 22.81
C GLN A 27 -23.61 18.92 23.44
N ARG A 28 -23.85 17.96 24.30
CA ARG A 28 -22.89 16.90 24.53
C ARG A 28 -23.20 15.68 23.64
N ALA A 29 -23.28 15.92 22.34
CA ALA A 29 -23.08 14.87 21.36
C ALA A 29 -21.62 14.38 21.51
N GLY A 30 -21.46 13.12 21.82
CA GLY A 30 -20.28 12.33 21.92
C GLY A 30 -18.94 13.06 21.82
N ALA A 31 -18.31 13.34 22.93
CA ALA A 31 -16.87 13.43 22.93
C ALA A 31 -16.40 12.04 22.46
N GLN A 32 -16.01 11.93 21.18
CA GLN A 32 -15.18 10.82 20.72
C GLN A 32 -14.08 10.71 21.77
N THR A 33 -13.99 9.58 22.45
CA THR A 33 -12.82 9.28 23.28
C THR A 33 -11.65 9.35 22.32
N VAL A 34 -10.86 10.42 22.43
CA VAL A 34 -9.61 10.52 21.67
C VAL A 34 -8.79 9.33 22.11
N SER A 35 -8.70 8.34 21.27
CA SER A 35 -7.84 7.18 21.50
C SER A 35 -6.43 7.72 21.62
N THR A 36 -5.80 7.52 22.78
CA THR A 36 -4.43 7.97 23.00
C THR A 36 -3.50 7.11 22.16
N THR A 37 -2.82 7.73 21.22
CA THR A 37 -1.77 7.09 20.42
C THR A 37 -0.45 7.07 21.21
N SER A 38 0.40 6.08 20.93
CA SER A 38 1.73 5.96 21.55
C SER A 38 2.73 6.98 21.01
N THR A 39 2.44 7.55 19.81
CA THR A 39 3.22 8.60 19.15
C THR A 39 2.33 9.82 18.89
N PRO A 40 2.88 10.97 18.46
CA PRO A 40 2.07 12.11 18.04
C PRO A 40 1.22 11.88 16.77
N ILE A 41 1.39 10.74 16.09
CA ILE A 41 0.64 10.39 14.88
C ILE A 41 -0.79 9.97 15.25
N GLN A 42 -1.76 10.74 14.76
CA GLN A 42 -3.20 10.46 14.95
C GLN A 42 -3.86 9.94 13.67
N HIS A 43 -3.20 10.11 12.53
CA HIS A 43 -3.66 9.62 11.23
C HIS A 43 -2.51 8.90 10.52
N VAL A 44 -2.71 7.63 10.19
CA VAL A 44 -1.84 6.88 9.30
C VAL A 44 -2.57 6.72 7.97
N VAL A 45 -1.87 7.05 6.88
CA VAL A 45 -2.34 6.86 5.50
C VAL A 45 -1.33 5.96 4.82
N VAL A 46 -1.71 4.73 4.50
CA VAL A 46 -0.90 3.79 3.75
C VAL A 46 -1.34 3.86 2.30
N ILE A 47 -0.47 4.30 1.40
CA ILE A 47 -0.67 4.23 -0.05
C ILE A 47 0.05 2.98 -0.52
N PHE A 48 -0.71 1.98 -0.95
CA PHE A 48 -0.20 0.67 -1.33
C PHE A 48 -0.35 0.48 -2.83
N GLN A 49 0.79 0.52 -3.51
CA GLN A 49 0.90 0.56 -4.96
C GLN A 49 1.35 -0.80 -5.51
N GLU A 50 1.55 -0.90 -6.82
CA GLU A 50 1.82 -2.14 -7.54
C GLU A 50 3.23 -2.17 -8.11
N ASN A 51 3.80 -3.29 -7.98
CA ASN A 51 4.73 -4.10 -8.75
C ASN A 51 6.04 -3.39 -9.13
N VAL A 52 6.82 -2.99 -8.14
CA VAL A 52 8.16 -2.46 -8.40
C VAL A 52 9.20 -2.96 -7.40
N SER A 53 10.33 -3.49 -7.90
CA SER A 53 11.49 -3.71 -7.05
C SER A 53 12.14 -2.39 -6.63
N PHE A 54 12.94 -2.41 -5.57
CA PHE A 54 13.67 -1.22 -5.13
C PHE A 54 14.62 -0.69 -6.22
N ASP A 55 15.38 -1.57 -6.87
CA ASP A 55 16.29 -1.14 -7.92
C ASP A 55 15.57 -0.62 -9.16
N HIS A 56 14.33 -1.06 -9.44
CA HIS A 56 13.55 -0.55 -10.56
C HIS A 56 13.28 0.96 -10.46
N TYR A 57 13.10 1.50 -9.23
CA TYR A 57 12.81 2.92 -9.01
C TYR A 57 13.93 3.71 -8.32
N PHE A 58 14.85 3.06 -7.62
CA PHE A 58 15.89 3.72 -6.83
C PHE A 58 17.32 3.24 -7.12
N ALA A 59 17.52 2.45 -8.17
CA ALA A 59 18.81 1.85 -8.52
C ALA A 59 20.00 2.82 -8.38
N THR A 60 19.85 4.03 -8.88
CA THR A 60 20.92 5.04 -8.95
C THR A 60 20.74 6.23 -8.02
N TYR A 61 19.74 6.18 -7.12
CA TYR A 61 19.50 7.27 -6.17
C TYR A 61 20.77 7.62 -5.36
N PRO A 62 21.14 8.88 -5.23
CA PRO A 62 20.45 10.09 -5.70
C PRO A 62 21.01 10.65 -7.03
N ASN A 63 21.56 9.84 -7.90
CA ASN A 63 22.25 10.27 -9.12
C ASN A 63 21.34 10.08 -10.35
N ALA A 64 20.56 11.11 -10.71
CA ALA A 64 19.76 11.14 -11.92
C ALA A 64 20.62 11.52 -13.14
N ALA A 65 20.25 10.99 -14.32
CA ALA A 65 20.95 11.28 -15.58
C ALA A 65 20.75 12.72 -16.07
N ASN A 66 19.61 13.33 -15.76
CA ASN A 66 19.26 14.72 -16.11
C ASN A 66 19.39 15.06 -17.61
N PRO A 67 18.87 14.27 -18.53
CA PRO A 67 18.93 14.60 -19.95
C PRO A 67 18.00 15.79 -20.26
N GLY A 68 18.31 16.48 -21.37
CA GLY A 68 17.46 17.59 -21.82
C GLY A 68 16.04 17.11 -22.18
N GLY A 69 15.02 17.83 -21.69
CA GLY A 69 13.61 17.54 -21.97
C GLY A 69 12.89 16.71 -20.91
N GLU A 70 13.60 16.19 -19.91
CA GLU A 70 13.02 15.52 -18.75
C GLU A 70 13.02 16.42 -17.50
N PRO A 71 12.16 16.21 -16.49
CA PRO A 71 12.25 16.88 -15.20
C PRO A 71 13.61 16.66 -14.56
N ILE A 72 14.22 17.72 -14.05
CA ILE A 72 15.57 17.64 -13.46
C ILE A 72 15.45 17.31 -11.97
N PHE A 73 16.12 16.25 -11.53
CA PHE A 73 16.32 15.97 -10.11
C PHE A 73 17.72 16.44 -9.69
N VAL A 74 17.79 17.20 -8.59
CA VAL A 74 19.05 17.70 -8.04
C VAL A 74 19.22 17.19 -6.62
N ALA A 75 20.22 16.32 -6.41
CA ALA A 75 20.62 15.87 -5.08
C ALA A 75 21.11 17.06 -4.23
N ARG A 76 20.79 17.07 -2.94
CA ARG A 76 21.34 18.07 -2.01
C ARG A 76 22.85 17.92 -1.88
N MET A 77 23.50 19.07 -1.80
CA MET A 77 24.95 19.19 -1.66
C MET A 77 25.30 19.89 -0.34
N GLY A 78 26.56 19.85 0.08
CA GLY A 78 27.06 20.64 1.23
C GLY A 78 27.12 19.85 2.54
N ALA A 79 26.71 20.47 3.65
CA ALA A 79 26.88 19.89 4.99
C ALA A 79 25.97 18.67 5.27
N HIS A 80 24.83 18.59 4.57
CA HIS A 80 23.88 17.48 4.70
C HIS A 80 23.50 17.00 3.28
N PRO A 81 24.41 16.32 2.57
CA PRO A 81 24.16 15.84 1.21
C PRO A 81 23.04 14.79 1.25
N THR A 82 22.40 14.57 0.09
CA THR A 82 21.49 13.45 -0.05
C THR A 82 22.26 12.14 0.14
N PRO A 83 21.83 11.27 1.09
CA PRO A 83 22.50 10.00 1.30
C PRO A 83 22.34 9.08 0.09
N THR A 84 23.29 8.18 -0.10
CA THR A 84 23.15 7.08 -1.06
C THR A 84 22.34 5.94 -0.43
N VAL A 85 21.74 5.13 -1.29
CA VAL A 85 21.08 3.88 -0.96
C VAL A 85 21.99 2.69 -1.27
N ASN A 86 21.64 1.51 -0.82
CA ASN A 86 22.19 0.27 -1.36
C ASN A 86 21.58 0.01 -2.75
N GLY A 87 22.13 0.65 -3.77
CA GLY A 87 21.67 0.61 -5.17
C GLY A 87 22.69 0.04 -6.13
N LEU A 88 22.37 0.09 -7.42
CA LEU A 88 23.25 -0.42 -8.49
C LEU A 88 24.44 0.52 -8.71
N SER A 89 25.64 0.01 -8.59
CA SER A 89 26.86 0.78 -8.83
C SER A 89 27.99 -0.09 -9.34
N GLY A 90 29.01 0.52 -9.99
CA GLY A 90 30.23 -0.15 -10.42
C GLY A 90 29.96 -1.41 -11.25
N PRO A 91 30.47 -2.58 -10.81
CA PRO A 91 30.33 -3.83 -11.56
C PRO A 91 28.86 -4.26 -11.77
N LEU A 92 27.95 -3.96 -10.85
CA LEU A 92 26.53 -4.30 -11.00
C LEU A 92 25.87 -3.63 -12.22
N MET A 93 26.39 -2.47 -12.63
CA MET A 93 25.92 -1.74 -13.82
C MET A 93 26.57 -2.21 -15.13
N THR A 94 27.78 -2.74 -15.08
CA THR A 94 28.59 -2.99 -16.29
C THR A 94 29.03 -4.44 -16.47
N HIS A 95 28.98 -5.24 -15.44
CA HIS A 95 29.35 -6.66 -15.39
C HIS A 95 28.33 -7.42 -14.50
N ASN A 96 27.05 -7.13 -14.69
CA ASN A 96 25.97 -7.80 -13.95
C ASN A 96 26.02 -9.31 -14.24
N PRO A 97 25.74 -10.17 -13.26
CA PRO A 97 25.75 -11.62 -13.48
C PRO A 97 24.63 -12.09 -14.43
N ASN A 98 23.55 -11.33 -14.59
CA ASN A 98 22.51 -11.62 -15.58
C ASN A 98 23.00 -11.45 -17.02
N SER A 99 22.35 -12.12 -17.96
CA SER A 99 22.72 -12.09 -19.38
C SER A 99 22.52 -10.73 -20.07
N VAL A 100 21.78 -9.81 -19.44
CA VAL A 100 21.57 -8.43 -19.87
C VAL A 100 22.01 -7.50 -18.73
N GLN A 101 22.69 -6.40 -19.08
CA GLN A 101 23.11 -5.40 -18.10
C GLN A 101 21.92 -4.49 -17.71
N PRO A 102 21.86 -3.96 -16.47
CA PRO A 102 20.88 -2.95 -16.13
C PRO A 102 20.95 -1.74 -17.05
N PHE A 103 19.82 -1.20 -17.42
CA PHE A 103 19.73 -0.04 -18.32
C PHE A 103 18.63 0.93 -17.85
N ARG A 104 18.89 2.23 -18.07
CA ARG A 104 17.94 3.28 -17.76
C ARG A 104 16.82 3.31 -18.80
N MET A 105 15.58 3.35 -18.31
CA MET A 105 14.40 3.71 -19.08
C MET A 105 14.05 5.18 -18.86
N ASP A 106 13.62 5.87 -19.89
CA ASP A 106 13.20 7.26 -19.82
C ASP A 106 11.67 7.41 -19.79
N ARG A 107 11.18 8.63 -19.63
CA ARG A 107 9.76 8.92 -19.54
C ARG A 107 8.94 8.49 -20.77
N SER A 108 9.55 8.44 -21.96
CA SER A 108 8.87 7.97 -23.17
C SER A 108 8.72 6.45 -23.22
N GLN A 109 9.40 5.75 -22.34
CA GLN A 109 9.40 4.30 -22.16
C GLN A 109 8.62 3.89 -20.91
N ALA A 110 7.71 4.74 -20.42
CA ALA A 110 6.97 4.50 -19.18
C ALA A 110 5.96 3.35 -19.30
N ILE A 111 5.41 3.08 -20.50
CA ILE A 111 4.47 1.98 -20.73
C ILE A 111 5.22 0.80 -21.32
N VAL A 112 5.36 -0.25 -20.55
CA VAL A 112 6.12 -1.46 -20.89
C VAL A 112 5.37 -2.72 -20.49
N CYS A 113 5.88 -3.88 -20.92
CA CYS A 113 5.34 -5.18 -20.54
C CYS A 113 5.51 -5.45 -19.05
N ASP A 114 4.55 -6.14 -18.49
CA ASP A 114 4.56 -6.85 -17.21
C ASP A 114 5.62 -7.98 -17.21
N GLN A 115 6.25 -8.23 -16.08
CA GLN A 115 7.25 -9.28 -15.89
C GLN A 115 6.63 -10.49 -15.17
N SER A 116 7.35 -11.61 -15.08
CA SER A 116 6.88 -12.78 -14.34
C SER A 116 7.30 -12.70 -12.87
N HIS A 117 6.36 -12.88 -11.96
CA HIS A 117 6.59 -12.77 -10.52
C HIS A 117 5.87 -13.87 -9.70
N ASP A 118 5.81 -15.08 -10.26
CA ASP A 118 5.26 -16.25 -9.57
C ASP A 118 6.09 -16.65 -8.35
N TYR A 119 5.45 -17.11 -7.28
CA TYR A 119 6.07 -17.55 -6.02
C TYR A 119 7.32 -18.43 -6.19
N THR A 120 7.25 -19.43 -7.08
CA THR A 120 8.37 -20.34 -7.33
C THR A 120 9.38 -19.76 -8.32
N GLY A 121 8.92 -18.92 -9.27
CA GLY A 121 9.74 -18.25 -10.30
C GLY A 121 10.74 -17.31 -9.67
N GLU A 122 10.28 -16.36 -8.88
CA GLU A 122 11.12 -15.38 -8.19
C GLU A 122 12.18 -16.04 -7.30
N GLN A 123 11.84 -17.09 -6.55
CA GLN A 123 12.79 -17.83 -5.74
C GLN A 123 13.94 -18.42 -6.57
N LYS A 124 13.62 -18.95 -7.76
CA LYS A 124 14.65 -19.49 -8.67
C LYS A 124 15.49 -18.41 -9.30
N ALA A 125 14.91 -17.22 -9.56
CA ALA A 125 15.65 -16.10 -10.13
C ALA A 125 16.77 -15.61 -9.21
N MET A 126 16.61 -15.74 -7.89
CA MET A 126 17.62 -15.43 -6.89
C MET A 126 18.84 -16.37 -6.95
N ASP A 127 18.70 -17.58 -7.48
CA ASP A 127 19.74 -18.63 -7.63
C ASP A 127 20.65 -18.77 -6.40
N GLY A 128 20.03 -18.93 -5.23
CA GLY A 128 20.77 -19.09 -3.97
C GLY A 128 21.61 -17.88 -3.56
N GLY A 129 21.29 -16.70 -4.06
CA GLY A 129 21.97 -15.43 -3.78
C GLY A 129 22.94 -14.97 -4.87
N LEU A 130 23.06 -15.69 -5.98
CA LEU A 130 23.84 -15.25 -7.15
C LEU A 130 23.15 -14.12 -7.90
N MET A 131 21.83 -13.99 -7.76
CA MET A 131 20.98 -12.93 -8.36
C MET A 131 21.18 -12.84 -9.90
N ASP A 132 21.30 -13.98 -10.58
CA ASP A 132 21.78 -14.06 -11.96
C ASP A 132 20.79 -14.68 -12.97
N LYS A 133 19.56 -15.02 -12.52
CA LYS A 133 18.56 -15.68 -13.39
C LYS A 133 17.28 -14.86 -13.65
N PHE A 134 17.29 -13.58 -13.36
CA PHE A 134 16.10 -12.73 -13.58
C PHE A 134 15.69 -12.68 -15.06
N VAL A 135 16.64 -12.47 -15.96
CA VAL A 135 16.36 -12.46 -17.41
C VAL A 135 15.80 -13.80 -17.89
N GLU A 136 16.27 -14.90 -17.33
CA GLU A 136 15.86 -16.23 -17.75
C GLU A 136 14.45 -16.59 -17.22
N LEU A 137 14.15 -16.26 -15.95
CA LEU A 137 12.99 -16.77 -15.23
C LEU A 137 11.89 -15.74 -15.04
N ASP A 138 12.22 -14.49 -14.70
CA ASP A 138 11.25 -13.43 -14.43
C ASP A 138 11.02 -12.52 -15.65
N GLY A 139 11.95 -12.51 -16.62
CA GLY A 139 11.77 -11.72 -17.85
C GLY A 139 10.50 -12.10 -18.62
N THR A 140 9.75 -11.08 -19.04
CA THR A 140 8.46 -11.23 -19.72
C THR A 140 8.48 -12.21 -20.89
N THR A 141 7.42 -12.98 -21.04
CA THR A 141 7.12 -13.80 -22.22
C THR A 141 5.82 -13.34 -22.92
N GLN A 142 5.26 -12.24 -22.47
CA GLN A 142 4.03 -11.70 -23.04
C GLN A 142 4.23 -11.21 -24.47
N SER A 143 3.19 -11.30 -25.26
CA SER A 143 3.17 -10.80 -26.64
C SER A 143 2.13 -9.68 -26.78
N GLY A 144 2.45 -8.68 -27.60
CA GLY A 144 1.53 -7.59 -27.89
C GLY A 144 1.62 -6.41 -26.93
N CYS A 145 2.55 -6.42 -25.99
CA CYS A 145 2.95 -5.29 -25.16
C CYS A 145 4.32 -4.72 -25.62
N ASN A 146 4.73 -3.60 -25.06
CA ASN A 146 5.99 -2.94 -25.40
C ASN A 146 7.14 -3.51 -24.57
N ASP A 147 7.94 -4.39 -25.13
CA ASP A 147 9.17 -4.94 -24.53
C ASP A 147 10.44 -4.16 -24.89
N LEU A 148 10.32 -2.98 -25.50
CA LEU A 148 11.39 -2.14 -26.02
C LEU A 148 12.30 -2.87 -27.04
N GLY A 149 11.88 -4.00 -27.59
CA GLY A 149 12.69 -4.86 -28.46
C GLY A 149 13.72 -5.71 -27.70
N LEU A 150 13.62 -5.82 -26.39
CA LEU A 150 14.56 -6.51 -25.51
C LEU A 150 14.05 -7.90 -25.06
N GLY A 151 12.77 -8.21 -25.32
CA GLY A 151 12.15 -9.44 -24.84
C GLY A 151 12.37 -9.60 -23.32
N LYS A 152 12.79 -10.77 -22.89
CA LYS A 152 13.08 -11.07 -21.49
C LYS A 152 14.10 -10.12 -20.81
N GLY A 153 14.95 -9.47 -21.59
CA GLY A 153 15.94 -8.51 -21.06
C GLY A 153 15.32 -7.24 -20.48
N LEU A 154 14.03 -6.97 -20.75
CA LEU A 154 13.33 -5.82 -20.21
C LEU A 154 13.36 -5.78 -18.67
N VAL A 155 13.34 -6.93 -18.01
CA VAL A 155 13.38 -7.08 -16.55
C VAL A 155 14.56 -6.36 -15.87
N MET A 156 15.62 -6.05 -16.61
CA MET A 156 16.80 -5.33 -16.12
C MET A 156 16.66 -3.80 -16.22
N GLY A 157 15.52 -3.31 -16.68
CA GLY A 157 15.23 -1.88 -16.81
C GLY A 157 15.02 -1.20 -15.46
N TYR A 158 15.50 0.04 -15.33
CA TYR A 158 15.21 0.88 -14.16
C TYR A 158 14.90 2.32 -14.57
N TYR A 159 14.09 3.00 -13.75
CA TYR A 159 13.85 4.43 -13.85
C TYR A 159 14.73 5.19 -12.85
N ASP A 160 15.06 6.43 -13.17
CA ASP A 160 15.73 7.34 -12.24
C ASP A 160 14.84 8.54 -11.87
N GLY A 161 15.39 9.48 -11.11
CA GLY A 161 14.68 10.66 -10.64
C GLY A 161 14.12 11.59 -11.73
N ASN A 162 14.43 11.34 -12.99
CA ASN A 162 13.85 12.07 -14.12
C ASN A 162 12.48 11.50 -14.53
N THR A 163 12.21 10.23 -14.22
CA THR A 163 10.91 9.57 -14.49
C THR A 163 10.10 9.46 -13.20
N VAL A 164 10.64 8.90 -12.12
CA VAL A 164 9.98 8.81 -10.81
C VAL A 164 10.32 10.03 -9.93
N THR A 165 10.17 11.20 -10.53
CA THR A 165 10.66 12.49 -10.01
C THR A 165 10.06 12.83 -8.66
N ALA A 166 8.75 12.62 -8.49
CA ALA A 166 8.07 12.91 -7.23
C ALA A 166 8.57 12.01 -6.09
N LEU A 167 8.73 10.70 -6.32
CA LEU A 167 9.22 9.76 -5.31
C LEU A 167 10.63 10.15 -4.83
N TRP A 168 11.54 10.52 -5.74
CA TRP A 168 12.88 10.96 -5.37
C TRP A 168 12.87 12.29 -4.62
N ASN A 169 11.98 13.22 -5.00
CA ASN A 169 11.82 14.48 -4.26
C ASN A 169 11.26 14.25 -2.84
N TYR A 170 10.28 13.34 -2.68
CA TYR A 170 9.77 12.95 -1.36
C TYR A 170 10.85 12.25 -0.53
N ALA A 171 11.59 11.30 -1.09
CA ALA A 171 12.69 10.61 -0.40
C ALA A 171 13.76 11.60 0.11
N GLN A 172 14.14 12.58 -0.72
CA GLN A 172 15.11 13.62 -0.33
C GLN A 172 14.54 14.60 0.71
N HIS A 173 13.23 14.82 0.74
CA HIS A 173 12.61 15.77 1.64
C HIS A 173 12.20 15.17 3.00
N PHE A 174 11.89 13.90 3.00
CA PHE A 174 11.43 13.12 4.14
C PHE A 174 12.34 11.90 4.38
N ALA A 175 11.78 10.74 4.65
CA ALA A 175 12.54 9.52 4.92
C ALA A 175 12.15 8.37 3.99
N MET A 176 13.09 7.50 3.71
CA MET A 176 12.88 6.24 3.01
C MET A 176 13.59 5.10 3.75
N ASN A 177 13.21 3.87 3.43
CA ASN A 177 13.93 2.66 3.83
C ASN A 177 14.42 1.95 2.57
N ASP A 178 15.70 1.60 2.49
CA ASP A 178 16.32 0.89 1.37
C ASP A 178 16.52 -0.61 1.64
N ASN A 179 15.89 -1.11 2.70
CA ASN A 179 15.96 -2.51 3.12
C ASN A 179 14.57 -3.02 3.56
N PHE A 180 13.55 -2.63 2.79
CA PHE A 180 12.17 -3.06 2.93
C PHE A 180 11.87 -4.15 1.90
N PHE A 181 11.18 -5.22 2.31
CA PHE A 181 10.96 -6.42 1.52
C PHE A 181 9.49 -6.79 1.41
N SER A 182 9.14 -7.57 0.37
CA SER A 182 7.92 -8.36 0.42
C SER A 182 7.97 -9.33 1.61
N THR A 183 6.86 -9.55 2.27
CA THR A 183 6.79 -10.53 3.38
C THR A 183 7.02 -11.95 2.88
N ASN A 184 6.52 -12.26 1.69
CA ASN A 184 6.70 -13.53 0.97
C ASN A 184 7.09 -13.26 -0.48
N PHE A 185 7.66 -14.25 -1.15
CA PHE A 185 7.70 -14.29 -2.61
C PHE A 185 6.31 -14.43 -3.19
N GLY A 186 6.13 -13.99 -4.43
CA GLY A 186 4.93 -14.20 -5.22
C GLY A 186 4.08 -12.94 -5.45
N PRO A 187 2.99 -13.07 -6.22
CA PRO A 187 2.27 -11.97 -6.82
C PRO A 187 1.35 -11.22 -5.85
N SER A 188 0.71 -10.19 -6.38
CA SER A 188 -0.01 -9.10 -5.68
C SER A 188 -0.96 -9.54 -4.57
N THR A 189 -1.72 -10.63 -4.73
CA THR A 189 -2.63 -11.11 -3.67
C THR A 189 -1.89 -11.37 -2.35
N LEU A 190 -0.64 -11.86 -2.40
CA LEU A 190 0.14 -12.16 -1.20
C LEU A 190 0.55 -10.88 -0.48
N GLY A 191 1.04 -9.88 -1.19
CA GLY A 191 1.41 -8.57 -0.63
C GLY A 191 0.21 -7.90 0.04
N HIS A 192 -0.94 -7.88 -0.62
CA HIS A 192 -2.18 -7.32 -0.07
C HIS A 192 -2.66 -8.05 1.18
N LEU A 193 -2.65 -9.40 1.19
CA LEU A 193 -3.00 -10.19 2.38
C LEU A 193 -2.03 -9.94 3.53
N ASN A 194 -0.73 -9.83 3.25
CA ASN A 194 0.27 -9.51 4.26
C ASN A 194 0.08 -8.10 4.83
N LEU A 195 -0.26 -7.11 4.01
CA LEU A 195 -0.60 -5.78 4.51
C LEU A 195 -1.81 -5.79 5.47
N ALA A 196 -2.81 -6.63 5.21
CA ALA A 196 -4.02 -6.67 6.03
C ALA A 196 -3.90 -7.55 7.27
N SER A 197 -3.12 -8.64 7.20
CA SER A 197 -3.11 -9.67 8.26
C SER A 197 -1.74 -10.29 8.55
N GLY A 198 -0.70 -9.98 7.76
CA GLY A 198 0.58 -10.67 7.84
C GLY A 198 0.46 -12.18 7.60
N GLN A 199 -0.57 -12.61 6.86
CA GLN A 199 -0.95 -14.02 6.79
C GLN A 199 -1.51 -14.38 5.42
N THR A 200 -0.90 -15.36 4.78
CA THR A 200 -1.38 -15.97 3.52
C THR A 200 -1.92 -17.39 3.71
N ASN A 201 -1.77 -17.96 4.92
CA ASN A 201 -2.34 -19.26 5.30
C ASN A 201 -3.73 -19.10 5.94
N GLY A 202 -4.57 -20.10 5.86
CA GLY A 202 -5.94 -20.11 6.36
C GLY A 202 -6.97 -19.90 5.26
N ALA A 203 -6.56 -20.02 3.99
CA ALA A 203 -7.43 -19.94 2.83
C ALA A 203 -8.28 -21.21 2.66
N SER A 204 -9.55 -20.99 2.31
CA SER A 204 -10.50 -22.05 1.93
C SER A 204 -11.11 -21.72 0.58
N ILE A 205 -11.10 -22.66 -0.36
CA ILE A 205 -11.72 -22.50 -1.68
C ILE A 205 -13.24 -22.39 -1.49
N THR A 206 -13.84 -21.34 -2.02
CA THR A 206 -15.29 -21.08 -2.00
C THR A 206 -15.94 -21.30 -3.36
N HIS A 207 -15.19 -21.10 -4.44
CA HIS A 207 -15.62 -21.43 -5.80
C HIS A 207 -14.42 -21.97 -6.59
N ASP A 208 -14.59 -23.10 -7.28
CA ASP A 208 -13.56 -23.75 -8.07
C ASP A 208 -14.07 -24.05 -9.49
N THR A 209 -13.43 -23.47 -10.47
CA THR A 209 -13.70 -23.73 -11.90
C THR A 209 -12.83 -24.87 -12.46
N GLY A 210 -12.09 -25.59 -11.60
CA GLY A 210 -11.27 -26.75 -11.92
C GLY A 210 -9.78 -26.59 -11.71
N ASN A 211 -9.29 -25.39 -11.30
CA ASN A 211 -7.88 -25.14 -11.07
C ASN A 211 -7.58 -24.20 -9.87
N ALA A 212 -8.55 -23.96 -8.98
CA ALA A 212 -8.32 -23.09 -7.81
C ALA A 212 -7.16 -23.60 -6.93
N GLY A 213 -6.93 -24.90 -6.90
CA GLY A 213 -5.81 -25.51 -6.19
C GLY A 213 -4.42 -25.11 -6.70
N ALA A 214 -4.31 -24.54 -7.91
CA ALA A 214 -3.03 -24.06 -8.42
C ALA A 214 -2.54 -22.79 -7.70
N ALA A 215 -3.46 -22.01 -7.11
CA ALA A 215 -3.12 -20.82 -6.33
C ALA A 215 -2.92 -21.10 -4.84
N LEU A 216 -3.09 -22.35 -4.40
CA LEU A 216 -3.03 -22.73 -3.00
C LEU A 216 -2.08 -23.89 -2.74
N LEU A 217 -1.38 -23.82 -1.62
CA LEU A 217 -0.60 -24.91 -1.07
C LEU A 217 -1.05 -25.22 0.38
N ASN A 218 -1.76 -26.32 0.58
CA ASN A 218 -2.24 -26.72 1.91
C ASN A 218 -2.94 -25.60 2.69
N GLY A 219 -3.79 -24.82 2.01
CA GLY A 219 -4.50 -23.70 2.61
C GLY A 219 -3.69 -22.40 2.70
N THR A 220 -2.51 -22.34 2.10
CA THR A 220 -1.73 -21.11 1.93
C THR A 220 -1.90 -20.58 0.51
N VAL A 221 -2.20 -19.30 0.35
CA VAL A 221 -2.19 -18.61 -0.95
C VAL A 221 -0.75 -18.41 -1.39
N ILE A 222 -0.43 -18.91 -2.60
CA ILE A 222 0.89 -18.83 -3.23
C ILE A 222 0.84 -18.19 -4.63
N ASN A 223 -0.34 -17.81 -5.09
CA ASN A 223 -0.54 -17.17 -6.40
C ASN A 223 -1.81 -16.31 -6.37
N ASP A 224 -2.03 -15.51 -7.41
CA ASP A 224 -3.22 -14.68 -7.52
C ASP A 224 -4.51 -15.49 -7.53
N ILE A 225 -5.44 -15.03 -6.70
CA ILE A 225 -6.78 -15.59 -6.59
C ILE A 225 -7.76 -14.50 -6.17
N ARG A 226 -9.06 -14.70 -6.41
CA ARG A 226 -10.08 -13.69 -6.13
C ARG A 226 -10.70 -13.87 -4.74
N PRO A 227 -11.13 -12.76 -4.09
CA PRO A 227 -11.84 -12.81 -2.81
C PRO A 227 -13.24 -13.44 -2.95
N ALA A 228 -13.67 -14.12 -1.89
CA ALA A 228 -14.99 -14.76 -1.85
C ALA A 228 -16.15 -13.78 -1.62
N PHE A 229 -15.88 -12.63 -1.03
CA PHE A 229 -16.92 -11.70 -0.57
C PHE A 229 -16.88 -10.40 -1.37
N ASP A 230 -17.10 -10.51 -2.70
CA ASP A 230 -17.04 -9.39 -3.64
C ASP A 230 -17.90 -9.68 -4.89
N ASP A 231 -18.96 -8.92 -5.10
CA ASP A 231 -19.87 -9.05 -6.23
C ASP A 231 -19.18 -8.76 -7.58
N CYS A 232 -18.09 -7.98 -7.58
CA CYS A 232 -17.38 -7.59 -8.80
C CYS A 232 -16.41 -8.68 -9.30
N VAL A 233 -16.30 -9.78 -8.57
CA VAL A 233 -15.59 -10.98 -9.02
C VAL A 233 -16.43 -11.69 -10.09
N PRO A 234 -15.87 -11.98 -11.28
CA PRO A 234 -16.61 -12.76 -12.28
C PRO A 234 -17.00 -14.15 -11.78
N SER A 235 -18.21 -14.60 -12.06
CA SER A 235 -18.71 -15.92 -11.67
C SER A 235 -17.89 -17.09 -12.24
N THR A 236 -17.02 -16.82 -13.20
CA THR A 236 -16.08 -17.78 -13.80
C THR A 236 -14.73 -17.82 -13.12
N ALA A 237 -14.50 -16.97 -12.11
CA ALA A 237 -13.23 -16.91 -11.39
C ALA A 237 -13.20 -17.88 -10.22
N ASN A 238 -12.02 -18.38 -9.89
CA ASN A 238 -11.77 -19.11 -8.64
C ASN A 238 -11.75 -18.13 -7.48
N THR A 239 -12.37 -18.49 -6.34
CA THR A 239 -12.41 -17.64 -5.17
C THR A 239 -12.03 -18.37 -3.90
N VAL A 240 -11.47 -17.64 -2.95
CA VAL A 240 -11.15 -18.11 -1.60
C VAL A 240 -11.62 -17.14 -0.53
N SER A 241 -11.93 -17.70 0.64
CA SER A 241 -12.07 -16.93 1.87
C SER A 241 -10.87 -17.17 2.78
N MET A 242 -10.47 -16.13 3.52
CA MET A 242 -9.45 -16.24 4.56
C MET A 242 -10.10 -16.41 5.93
N SER A 243 -9.51 -17.25 6.77
CA SER A 243 -9.85 -17.40 8.18
C SER A 243 -8.95 -16.55 9.07
N GLY A 244 -9.32 -16.41 10.35
CA GLY A 244 -8.57 -15.61 11.32
C GLY A 244 -8.98 -14.14 11.34
N GLN A 245 -8.16 -13.34 11.99
CA GLN A 245 -8.34 -11.90 12.13
C GLN A 245 -7.46 -11.13 11.15
N ASN A 246 -7.87 -9.92 10.82
CA ASN A 246 -7.07 -8.92 10.13
C ASN A 246 -6.99 -7.64 10.96
N VAL A 247 -6.20 -6.68 10.54
CA VAL A 247 -6.00 -5.41 11.27
C VAL A 247 -7.31 -4.63 11.45
N GLY A 248 -8.25 -4.73 10.50
CA GLY A 248 -9.58 -4.12 10.61
C GLY A 248 -10.37 -4.66 11.80
N ASP A 249 -10.25 -5.95 12.10
CA ASP A 249 -10.88 -6.55 13.28
C ASP A 249 -10.30 -5.96 14.58
N LEU A 250 -8.97 -5.79 14.66
CA LEU A 250 -8.31 -5.18 15.82
C LEU A 250 -8.73 -3.72 16.00
N LEU A 251 -8.75 -2.95 14.91
CA LEU A 251 -9.21 -1.56 14.91
C LEU A 251 -10.67 -1.45 15.37
N ASN A 252 -11.54 -2.32 14.86
CA ASN A 252 -12.94 -2.40 15.27
C ASN A 252 -13.11 -2.73 16.77
N GLN A 253 -12.32 -3.66 17.30
CA GLN A 253 -12.34 -4.02 18.73
C GLN A 253 -11.94 -2.84 19.63
N LYS A 254 -11.09 -1.96 19.17
CA LYS A 254 -10.65 -0.76 19.89
C LYS A 254 -11.47 0.49 19.57
N GLY A 255 -12.42 0.40 18.63
CA GLY A 255 -13.24 1.56 18.21
C GLY A 255 -12.42 2.63 17.49
N ILE A 256 -11.31 2.24 16.83
CA ILE A 256 -10.49 3.12 16.01
C ILE A 256 -11.14 3.23 14.62
N THR A 257 -11.29 4.46 14.13
CA THR A 257 -11.82 4.70 12.77
C THR A 257 -10.82 4.28 11.71
N TRP A 258 -11.28 3.56 10.68
CA TRP A 258 -10.41 3.12 9.60
C TRP A 258 -11.17 2.93 8.30
N GLY A 259 -10.45 2.83 7.17
CA GLY A 259 -11.03 2.50 5.88
C GLY A 259 -10.00 1.96 4.90
N TRP A 260 -10.47 1.05 4.05
CA TRP A 260 -9.86 0.67 2.78
C TRP A 260 -10.55 1.48 1.68
N PHE A 261 -9.76 2.23 0.91
CA PHE A 261 -10.25 3.11 -0.15
C PHE A 261 -9.58 2.70 -1.47
N GLN A 262 -10.35 2.12 -2.38
CA GLN A 262 -9.81 1.63 -3.65
C GLN A 262 -10.49 2.29 -4.84
N GLY A 263 -9.71 2.63 -5.88
CA GLY A 263 -10.23 3.16 -7.11
C GLY A 263 -11.19 2.19 -7.80
N GLY A 264 -12.31 2.71 -8.32
CA GLY A 264 -13.33 1.92 -8.99
C GLY A 264 -14.17 1.01 -8.08
N PHE A 265 -14.04 1.12 -6.75
CA PHE A 265 -14.86 0.35 -5.80
C PHE A 265 -16.33 0.75 -5.87
N ALA A 266 -16.66 2.01 -6.17
CA ALA A 266 -18.05 2.40 -6.39
C ALA A 266 -18.59 1.71 -7.65
N PRO A 267 -19.70 0.94 -7.54
CA PRO A 267 -20.24 0.24 -8.69
C PRO A 267 -20.75 1.21 -9.75
N SER A 268 -20.44 0.93 -11.02
CA SER A 268 -20.95 1.68 -12.17
C SER A 268 -22.46 1.49 -12.38
N SER A 269 -22.99 0.34 -11.94
CA SER A 269 -24.40 -0.01 -11.94
C SER A 269 -24.69 -1.15 -10.96
N ARG A 270 -25.96 -1.53 -10.82
CA ARG A 270 -26.38 -2.71 -10.05
C ARG A 270 -27.30 -3.59 -10.87
N ASN A 271 -27.18 -4.89 -10.68
CA ASN A 271 -28.08 -5.89 -11.24
C ASN A 271 -29.47 -5.81 -10.56
N ALA A 272 -30.47 -6.48 -11.12
CA ALA A 272 -31.83 -6.49 -10.59
C ALA A 272 -31.94 -7.12 -9.19
N ASP A 273 -31.00 -7.98 -8.81
CA ASP A 273 -30.89 -8.61 -7.50
C ASP A 273 -30.12 -7.75 -6.47
N GLY A 274 -29.63 -6.56 -6.90
CA GLY A 274 -28.89 -5.63 -6.04
C GLY A 274 -27.36 -5.83 -6.05
N THR A 275 -26.83 -6.86 -6.69
CA THR A 275 -25.39 -7.09 -6.79
C THR A 275 -24.67 -5.98 -7.56
N ALA A 276 -23.44 -5.67 -7.17
CA ALA A 276 -22.64 -4.60 -7.76
C ALA A 276 -22.09 -4.99 -9.13
N VAL A 277 -21.93 -4.00 -10.03
CA VAL A 277 -21.22 -4.11 -11.31
C VAL A 277 -20.13 -3.06 -11.34
N CYS A 278 -18.85 -3.47 -11.34
CA CYS A 278 -17.67 -2.61 -11.35
C CYS A 278 -17.08 -2.54 -12.77
N ALA A 279 -17.68 -1.73 -13.63
CA ALA A 279 -17.30 -1.64 -15.05
C ALA A 279 -16.67 -0.28 -15.41
N SER A 280 -16.28 0.53 -14.41
CA SER A 280 -15.54 1.76 -14.69
C SER A 280 -14.14 1.42 -15.22
N GLN A 281 -13.70 2.23 -16.18
CA GLN A 281 -12.43 2.05 -16.89
C GLN A 281 -11.80 3.40 -17.18
N HIS A 282 -10.48 3.47 -17.14
CA HIS A 282 -9.71 4.62 -17.59
C HIS A 282 -8.60 4.19 -18.55
N ALA A 283 -8.25 5.09 -19.45
CA ALA A 283 -7.08 4.91 -20.31
C ALA A 283 -5.82 5.39 -19.57
N GLN A 284 -4.68 4.79 -19.92
CA GLN A 284 -3.37 5.30 -19.53
C GLN A 284 -3.15 6.71 -20.13
N PHE A 285 -2.16 7.42 -19.63
CA PHE A 285 -1.89 8.82 -20.03
C PHE A 285 -1.70 9.03 -21.53
N ASP A 286 -1.25 8.01 -22.25
CA ASP A 286 -1.06 8.06 -23.73
C ASP A 286 -2.32 7.67 -24.52
N GLY A 287 -3.38 7.19 -23.83
CA GLY A 287 -4.64 6.78 -24.43
C GLY A 287 -4.59 5.50 -25.25
N THR A 288 -3.52 4.71 -25.18
CA THR A 288 -3.34 3.50 -26.01
C THR A 288 -4.13 2.31 -25.52
N ALA A 289 -4.40 2.21 -24.22
CA ALA A 289 -5.15 1.12 -23.60
C ALA A 289 -6.12 1.65 -22.55
N SER A 290 -7.18 0.90 -22.30
CA SER A 290 -8.12 1.15 -21.20
C SER A 290 -8.18 -0.07 -20.31
N THR A 291 -8.06 0.14 -19.01
CA THR A 291 -8.10 -0.91 -17.99
C THR A 291 -9.28 -0.72 -17.04
N PRO A 292 -9.88 -1.78 -16.49
CA PRO A 292 -10.82 -1.66 -15.39
C PRO A 292 -10.16 -1.00 -14.19
N ASP A 293 -10.86 -0.04 -13.55
CA ASP A 293 -10.32 0.69 -12.40
C ASP A 293 -10.19 -0.18 -11.16
N TYR A 294 -11.13 -1.11 -10.97
CA TYR A 294 -11.20 -1.98 -9.81
C TYR A 294 -10.63 -3.36 -10.08
N VAL A 295 -9.69 -3.79 -9.24
CA VAL A 295 -9.10 -5.12 -9.26
C VAL A 295 -9.44 -5.84 -7.94
N PRO A 296 -10.31 -6.86 -7.95
CA PRO A 296 -10.83 -7.48 -6.72
C PRO A 296 -9.77 -8.11 -5.81
N ASN A 297 -8.73 -8.75 -6.35
CA ASN A 297 -7.67 -9.38 -5.52
C ASN A 297 -6.75 -8.37 -4.83
N HIS A 298 -6.77 -7.09 -5.25
CA HIS A 298 -6.08 -6.01 -4.55
C HIS A 298 -6.87 -5.48 -3.34
N ASN A 299 -8.06 -6.04 -3.07
CA ASN A 299 -8.85 -5.74 -1.87
C ASN A 299 -8.70 -6.87 -0.84
N PRO A 300 -7.73 -6.80 0.09
CA PRO A 300 -7.49 -7.89 1.02
C PRO A 300 -8.65 -8.11 2.00
N PHE A 301 -9.43 -7.08 2.30
CA PHE A 301 -10.57 -7.18 3.21
C PHE A 301 -11.76 -7.92 2.60
N GLY A 302 -11.84 -8.03 1.27
CA GLY A 302 -12.81 -8.84 0.54
C GLY A 302 -12.63 -10.35 0.73
N PHE A 303 -11.48 -10.79 1.22
CA PHE A 303 -11.21 -12.19 1.57
C PHE A 303 -11.78 -12.59 2.94
N TYR A 304 -12.09 -11.63 3.82
CA TYR A 304 -12.55 -11.87 5.20
C TYR A 304 -14.01 -11.47 5.36
N GLN A 305 -14.84 -12.40 5.84
CA GLN A 305 -16.27 -12.12 6.07
C GLN A 305 -16.49 -10.98 7.08
N SER A 306 -15.61 -10.81 8.07
CA SER A 306 -15.75 -9.81 9.13
C SER A 306 -15.63 -8.37 8.63
N THR A 307 -14.82 -8.14 7.60
CA THR A 307 -14.47 -6.81 7.09
C THR A 307 -14.91 -6.57 5.65
N SER A 308 -15.52 -7.56 4.98
CA SER A 308 -15.97 -7.42 3.59
C SER A 308 -17.19 -6.49 3.44
N ASN A 309 -17.30 -5.87 2.26
CA ASN A 309 -18.47 -5.16 1.77
C ASN A 309 -18.87 -5.76 0.41
N PRO A 310 -19.45 -6.97 0.37
CA PRO A 310 -19.66 -7.72 -0.87
C PRO A 310 -20.44 -6.97 -1.94
N HIS A 311 -21.40 -6.15 -1.51
CA HIS A 311 -22.29 -5.42 -2.41
C HIS A 311 -21.79 -4.00 -2.73
N HIS A 312 -20.58 -3.63 -2.32
CA HIS A 312 -20.02 -2.30 -2.55
C HIS A 312 -20.99 -1.18 -2.15
N LEU A 313 -21.59 -1.30 -0.96
CA LEU A 313 -22.51 -0.30 -0.44
C LEU A 313 -21.71 0.94 0.00
N PRO A 314 -22.19 2.16 -0.35
CA PRO A 314 -21.52 3.38 0.11
C PRO A 314 -21.76 3.59 1.62
N ALA A 315 -20.95 4.43 2.24
CA ALA A 315 -21.24 4.93 3.57
C ALA A 315 -22.62 5.61 3.60
N THR A 316 -23.35 5.46 4.71
CA THR A 316 -24.70 6.05 4.87
C THR A 316 -24.68 7.59 4.90
N ALA A 317 -23.53 8.17 5.27
CA ALA A 317 -23.25 9.61 5.22
C ALA A 317 -21.73 9.85 5.27
N VAL A 318 -21.27 11.03 4.86
CA VAL A 318 -19.82 11.36 4.85
C VAL A 318 -19.18 11.22 6.24
N ASN A 319 -19.89 11.60 7.29
CA ASN A 319 -19.40 11.46 8.67
C ASN A 319 -19.41 10.03 9.19
N MET A 320 -19.94 9.07 8.43
CA MET A 320 -19.88 7.64 8.73
C MET A 320 -18.67 6.96 8.05
N ILE A 321 -17.98 7.65 7.14
CA ILE A 321 -16.74 7.12 6.57
C ILE A 321 -15.72 6.87 7.69
N GLY A 322 -15.18 5.66 7.73
CA GLY A 322 -14.30 5.19 8.78
C GLY A 322 -15.03 4.64 10.03
N GLN A 323 -16.35 4.71 10.08
CA GLN A 323 -17.18 4.12 11.12
C GLN A 323 -17.83 2.83 10.61
N LYS A 324 -18.30 1.99 11.55
CA LYS A 324 -19.00 0.77 11.19
C LYS A 324 -20.44 1.10 10.77
N ASP A 325 -20.73 0.91 9.49
CA ASP A 325 -22.06 0.98 8.89
C ASP A 325 -22.21 -0.07 7.78
N GLN A 326 -23.11 0.15 6.82
CA GLN A 326 -23.32 -0.78 5.69
C GLN A 326 -22.08 -0.90 4.75
N ALA A 327 -21.20 0.11 4.70
CA ALA A 327 -19.97 0.07 3.89
C ALA A 327 -18.89 -0.81 4.53
N ASN A 328 -19.03 -1.16 5.81
CA ASN A 328 -18.11 -2.01 6.57
C ASN A 328 -16.63 -1.66 6.36
N HIS A 329 -16.33 -0.34 6.37
CA HIS A 329 -14.98 0.24 6.20
C HIS A 329 -14.35 0.10 4.80
N GLN A 330 -15.11 -0.31 3.78
CA GLN A 330 -14.60 -0.39 2.40
C GLN A 330 -15.31 0.63 1.51
N TYR A 331 -14.53 1.43 0.81
CA TYR A 331 -14.98 2.62 0.13
C TYR A 331 -14.31 2.79 -1.24
N ASP A 332 -14.93 3.61 -2.09
CA ASP A 332 -14.25 4.14 -3.28
C ASP A 332 -13.21 5.18 -2.88
N ILE A 333 -12.12 5.30 -3.67
CA ILE A 333 -11.05 6.27 -3.41
C ILE A 333 -11.56 7.72 -3.32
N SER A 334 -12.64 8.05 -4.04
CA SER A 334 -13.28 9.37 -3.97
C SER A 334 -13.87 9.69 -2.58
N ASP A 335 -14.24 8.67 -1.82
CA ASP A 335 -14.76 8.85 -0.46
C ASP A 335 -13.67 9.25 0.54
N PHE A 336 -12.42 8.84 0.30
CA PHE A 336 -11.28 9.37 1.06
C PHE A 336 -11.18 10.88 0.92
N PHE A 337 -11.22 11.41 -0.29
CA PHE A 337 -11.15 12.85 -0.53
C PHE A 337 -12.39 13.59 -0.01
N LYS A 338 -13.57 12.97 -0.05
CA LYS A 338 -14.80 13.52 0.58
C LYS A 338 -14.64 13.61 2.10
N ALA A 339 -14.13 12.57 2.75
CA ALA A 339 -13.89 12.55 4.20
C ALA A 339 -12.85 13.60 4.59
N LEU A 340 -11.72 13.66 3.86
CA LEU A 340 -10.66 14.65 4.07
C LEU A 340 -11.20 16.09 3.99
N SER A 341 -11.95 16.40 2.93
CA SER A 341 -12.52 17.73 2.69
C SER A 341 -13.60 18.09 3.72
N ALA A 342 -14.35 17.12 4.23
CA ALA A 342 -15.38 17.30 5.23
C ALA A 342 -14.84 17.41 6.67
N GLY A 343 -13.54 17.26 6.87
CA GLY A 343 -12.93 17.25 8.21
C GLY A 343 -13.20 15.96 8.99
N ASN A 344 -13.34 14.83 8.32
CA ASN A 344 -13.67 13.51 8.89
C ASN A 344 -12.66 12.43 8.48
N LEU A 345 -11.36 12.76 8.44
CA LEU A 345 -10.33 11.79 8.09
C LEU A 345 -10.28 10.66 9.14
N PRO A 346 -10.42 9.37 8.76
CA PRO A 346 -10.23 8.25 9.68
C PRO A 346 -8.82 8.21 10.29
N ALA A 347 -8.67 7.52 11.42
CA ALA A 347 -7.38 7.35 12.09
C ALA A 347 -6.42 6.47 11.25
N VAL A 348 -6.93 5.40 10.63
CA VAL A 348 -6.14 4.55 9.73
C VAL A 348 -6.79 4.49 8.37
N ASN A 349 -6.03 4.78 7.33
CA ASN A 349 -6.50 4.83 5.94
C ASN A 349 -5.56 4.01 5.07
N PHE A 350 -6.09 3.00 4.40
CA PHE A 350 -5.39 2.24 3.37
C PHE A 350 -5.91 2.70 2.02
N LEU A 351 -5.05 3.21 1.17
CA LEU A 351 -5.40 3.73 -0.15
C LEU A 351 -4.80 2.84 -1.23
N LYS A 352 -5.63 2.42 -2.16
CA LYS A 352 -5.25 1.73 -3.39
C LYS A 352 -5.72 2.55 -4.58
N ALA A 353 -4.82 2.96 -5.44
CA ALA A 353 -5.17 3.67 -6.66
C ALA A 353 -6.13 2.86 -7.55
N ALA A 354 -6.81 3.52 -8.47
CA ALA A 354 -7.41 2.82 -9.60
C ALA A 354 -6.30 2.17 -10.45
N ALA A 355 -6.57 1.01 -11.04
CA ALA A 355 -5.54 0.21 -11.69
C ALA A 355 -4.69 0.98 -12.71
N TYR A 356 -5.26 1.92 -13.47
CA TYR A 356 -4.48 2.74 -14.40
C TYR A 356 -3.47 3.70 -13.73
N GLN A 357 -3.52 3.86 -12.38
CA GLN A 357 -2.68 4.75 -11.59
C GLN A 357 -1.91 4.05 -10.47
N ASP A 358 -1.85 2.74 -10.45
CA ASP A 358 -1.21 1.99 -9.34
C ASP A 358 0.26 1.67 -9.55
N GLY A 359 0.82 1.96 -10.72
CA GLY A 359 2.23 1.75 -11.04
C GLY A 359 2.54 0.46 -11.81
N HIS A 360 1.62 -0.51 -11.82
CA HIS A 360 1.81 -1.82 -12.46
C HIS A 360 2.13 -1.68 -13.95
N ALA A 361 3.19 -2.31 -14.39
CA ALA A 361 3.53 -2.36 -15.81
C ALA A 361 2.34 -2.89 -16.66
N MET A 362 2.31 -2.62 -17.94
CA MET A 362 1.30 -3.00 -18.92
C MET A 362 -0.02 -2.20 -18.81
N TYR A 363 -0.67 -2.09 -17.64
CA TYR A 363 -1.96 -1.39 -17.54
C TYR A 363 -1.91 -0.09 -16.73
N SER A 364 -0.80 0.19 -16.09
CA SER A 364 -0.41 1.45 -15.46
C SER A 364 1.03 1.80 -15.86
N ASN A 365 1.60 2.81 -15.22
CA ASN A 365 2.96 3.27 -15.46
C ASN A 365 3.39 4.28 -14.37
N PRO A 366 4.69 4.59 -14.21
CA PRO A 366 5.19 5.49 -13.18
C PRO A 366 4.68 6.95 -13.30
N LEU A 367 4.16 7.39 -14.43
CA LEU A 367 3.68 8.78 -14.62
C LEU A 367 2.24 8.95 -14.15
N ASP A 368 1.38 7.97 -14.44
CA ASP A 368 0.01 7.94 -13.92
C ASP A 368 0.02 7.68 -12.41
N GLU A 369 0.92 6.82 -11.93
CA GLU A 369 1.19 6.63 -10.49
C GLU A 369 1.61 7.95 -9.82
N GLN A 370 2.59 8.64 -10.38
CA GLN A 370 3.05 9.94 -9.86
C GLN A 370 1.89 10.92 -9.73
N THR A 371 0.99 10.96 -10.72
CA THR A 371 -0.18 11.84 -10.70
C THR A 371 -1.08 11.54 -9.50
N PHE A 372 -1.36 10.28 -9.22
CA PHE A 372 -2.14 9.87 -8.05
C PHE A 372 -1.44 10.20 -6.73
N LEU A 373 -0.16 9.84 -6.59
CA LEU A 373 0.64 10.10 -5.40
C LEU A 373 0.69 11.59 -5.06
N VAL A 374 1.03 12.42 -6.06
CA VAL A 374 1.19 13.87 -5.85
C VAL A 374 -0.14 14.54 -5.50
N ASN A 375 -1.23 14.20 -6.20
CA ASN A 375 -2.55 14.75 -5.89
C ASN A 375 -2.99 14.38 -4.46
N THR A 376 -2.75 13.14 -4.04
CA THR A 376 -3.10 12.65 -2.70
C THR A 376 -2.27 13.34 -1.62
N LEU A 377 -0.95 13.44 -1.80
CA LEU A 377 -0.06 14.08 -0.85
C LEU A 377 -0.29 15.60 -0.76
N ASN A 378 -0.46 16.30 -1.88
CA ASN A 378 -0.80 17.72 -1.87
C ASN A 378 -2.12 17.99 -1.12
N ALA A 379 -3.13 17.14 -1.28
CA ALA A 379 -4.40 17.25 -0.55
C ALA A 379 -4.19 17.03 0.96
N LEU A 380 -3.43 16.03 1.37
CA LEU A 380 -3.12 15.74 2.77
C LEU A 380 -2.27 16.86 3.39
N GLU A 381 -1.20 17.28 2.74
CA GLU A 381 -0.29 18.32 3.25
C GLU A 381 -0.96 19.68 3.41
N THR A 382 -2.01 19.96 2.63
CA THR A 382 -2.81 21.18 2.75
C THR A 382 -3.98 21.06 3.71
N SER A 383 -4.29 19.87 4.20
CA SER A 383 -5.39 19.61 5.12
C SER A 383 -5.08 20.02 6.56
N PRO A 384 -6.10 20.22 7.42
CA PRO A 384 -5.91 20.49 8.83
C PRO A 384 -5.33 19.30 9.61
N PHE A 385 -5.35 18.10 9.04
CA PHE A 385 -4.85 16.86 9.68
C PHE A 385 -3.34 16.69 9.54
N TRP A 386 -2.69 17.42 8.61
CA TRP A 386 -1.29 17.22 8.27
C TRP A 386 -0.36 17.17 9.48
N GLY A 387 -0.57 18.09 10.45
CA GLY A 387 0.26 18.19 11.66
C GLY A 387 0.35 16.93 12.53
N SER A 388 -0.51 15.94 12.31
CA SER A 388 -0.53 14.65 13.03
C SER A 388 -0.66 13.44 12.11
N THR A 389 -0.31 13.60 10.82
CA THR A 389 -0.41 12.54 9.80
C THR A 389 0.95 11.95 9.47
N ALA A 390 1.00 10.62 9.32
CA ALA A 390 2.07 9.92 8.64
C ALA A 390 1.52 9.23 7.39
N VAL A 391 2.13 9.49 6.24
CA VAL A 391 1.86 8.78 4.99
C VAL A 391 2.99 7.79 4.77
N ILE A 392 2.63 6.53 4.48
CA ILE A 392 3.55 5.45 4.14
C ILE A 392 3.23 5.03 2.71
N ILE A 393 4.19 5.18 1.79
CA ILE A 393 4.08 4.65 0.43
C ILE A 393 4.86 3.35 0.41
N ALA A 394 4.21 2.27 0.00
CA ALA A 394 4.79 0.94 -0.12
C ALA A 394 4.16 0.18 -1.31
N TYR A 395 4.75 -0.94 -1.65
CA TYR A 395 4.39 -1.76 -2.81
C TYR A 395 4.08 -3.19 -2.38
N ASP A 396 3.27 -3.88 -3.16
CA ASP A 396 2.79 -5.23 -2.86
C ASP A 396 3.80 -6.32 -3.26
N ASP A 397 4.39 -6.22 -4.44
CA ASP A 397 5.45 -7.10 -4.92
C ASP A 397 6.37 -6.37 -5.92
N SER A 398 7.29 -7.11 -6.52
CA SER A 398 8.35 -6.58 -7.37
C SER A 398 8.03 -6.61 -8.86
N ASP A 399 6.92 -7.22 -9.30
CA ASP A 399 6.70 -7.56 -10.72
C ASP A 399 7.84 -8.42 -11.33
N GLY A 400 8.68 -9.03 -10.52
CA GLY A 400 9.87 -9.72 -11.00
C GLY A 400 11.01 -8.81 -11.49
N TRP A 401 10.85 -7.46 -11.48
CA TRP A 401 11.93 -6.54 -11.83
C TRP A 401 13.19 -6.81 -11.03
N TYR A 402 14.35 -6.78 -11.69
CA TYR A 402 15.61 -7.06 -11.05
C TYR A 402 15.87 -6.20 -9.81
N ASP A 403 16.28 -6.85 -8.74
CA ASP A 403 16.94 -6.25 -7.57
C ASP A 403 18.20 -7.04 -7.25
N HIS A 404 19.29 -6.35 -6.90
CA HIS A 404 20.57 -7.00 -6.66
C HIS A 404 20.70 -7.59 -5.25
N VAL A 405 19.77 -7.30 -4.34
CA VAL A 405 19.88 -7.69 -2.93
C VAL A 405 19.14 -9.00 -2.70
N MET A 406 19.89 -10.02 -2.26
CA MET A 406 19.30 -11.25 -1.76
C MET A 406 18.50 -10.97 -0.48
N PRO A 407 17.18 -11.25 -0.43
CA PRO A 407 16.40 -11.05 0.78
C PRO A 407 16.85 -11.96 1.92
N PRO A 408 16.79 -11.53 3.18
CA PRO A 408 17.00 -12.40 4.32
C PRO A 408 15.84 -13.41 4.45
N ILE A 409 16.15 -14.66 4.73
CA ILE A 409 15.13 -15.68 4.92
C ILE A 409 14.66 -15.66 6.38
N VAL A 410 13.54 -15.02 6.61
CA VAL A 410 12.89 -14.92 7.92
C VAL A 410 11.98 -16.11 8.18
N ASN A 411 11.34 -16.65 7.12
CA ASN A 411 10.49 -17.82 7.19
C ASN A 411 11.00 -18.91 6.25
N ALA A 412 11.68 -19.90 6.81
CA ALA A 412 12.14 -21.06 6.07
C ALA A 412 10.98 -22.05 5.85
N SER A 413 10.91 -22.67 4.67
CA SER A 413 9.83 -23.57 4.28
C SER A 413 10.37 -24.75 3.45
N ILE A 414 9.72 -25.91 3.56
CA ILE A 414 10.01 -27.11 2.76
C ILE A 414 8.69 -27.59 2.17
N SER A 415 8.40 -27.21 0.95
CA SER A 415 7.19 -27.58 0.23
C SER A 415 7.46 -27.77 -1.25
N SER A 416 6.53 -28.38 -1.98
CA SER A 416 6.69 -28.61 -3.42
C SER A 416 6.80 -27.33 -4.26
N ALA A 417 6.37 -26.18 -3.73
CA ALA A 417 6.46 -24.88 -4.41
C ALA A 417 7.74 -24.10 -4.07
N ASP A 418 8.48 -24.49 -3.01
CA ASP A 418 9.70 -23.79 -2.60
C ASP A 418 10.87 -24.14 -3.51
N ALA A 419 11.69 -23.17 -3.84
CA ALA A 419 12.81 -23.39 -4.75
C ALA A 419 14.06 -22.52 -4.45
N LEU A 420 14.04 -21.73 -3.37
CA LEU A 420 15.09 -20.73 -3.09
C LEU A 420 16.45 -21.35 -2.77
N SER A 421 16.48 -22.40 -1.96
CA SER A 421 17.71 -23.10 -1.53
C SER A 421 17.88 -24.43 -2.23
N GLY A 422 17.11 -24.69 -3.28
CA GLY A 422 17.07 -25.91 -4.05
C GLY A 422 15.64 -26.44 -4.16
N THR A 423 15.46 -27.47 -4.95
CA THR A 423 14.13 -28.04 -5.22
C THR A 423 13.42 -28.43 -3.94
N GLY A 424 12.24 -27.87 -3.69
CA GLY A 424 11.40 -28.14 -2.53
C GLY A 424 11.87 -27.47 -1.23
N ALA A 425 12.78 -26.46 -1.28
CA ALA A 425 13.33 -25.84 -0.08
C ALA A 425 13.43 -24.31 -0.19
N CYS A 426 13.18 -23.65 0.95
CA CYS A 426 13.38 -22.22 1.17
C CYS A 426 14.11 -22.02 2.51
N GLY A 427 15.39 -21.68 2.43
CA GLY A 427 16.23 -21.55 3.64
C GLY A 427 16.56 -22.89 4.30
N ASN A 428 17.07 -22.82 5.53
CA ASN A 428 17.47 -23.96 6.32
C ASN A 428 16.63 -24.05 7.61
N ASN A 429 16.57 -25.25 8.21
CA ASN A 429 15.89 -25.46 9.50
C ASN A 429 14.40 -25.07 9.51
N ALA A 430 13.69 -25.34 8.40
CA ALA A 430 12.26 -25.14 8.36
C ALA A 430 11.55 -25.93 9.48
N ASP A 431 10.64 -25.25 10.18
CA ASP A 431 9.75 -25.88 11.16
C ASP A 431 8.65 -26.65 10.41
N PRO A 432 8.59 -27.99 10.51
CA PRO A 432 7.56 -28.77 9.82
C PRO A 432 6.14 -28.51 10.36
N ALA A 433 6.00 -27.83 11.49
CA ALA A 433 4.71 -27.41 12.04
C ALA A 433 4.26 -26.03 11.55
N ALA A 434 5.17 -25.24 10.93
CA ALA A 434 4.82 -23.94 10.38
C ALA A 434 3.99 -24.09 9.09
N PRO A 435 3.12 -23.13 8.78
CA PRO A 435 2.43 -23.10 7.49
C PRO A 435 3.42 -23.07 6.32
N MET A 436 3.27 -24.00 5.38
CA MET A 436 4.14 -24.09 4.19
C MET A 436 3.69 -23.12 3.11
N GLY A 437 4.56 -22.83 2.14
CA GLY A 437 4.26 -21.92 1.03
C GLY A 437 4.33 -20.45 1.41
N ARG A 438 5.09 -20.12 2.47
CA ARG A 438 5.29 -18.76 2.97
C ARG A 438 6.77 -18.38 2.95
N CYS A 439 7.53 -18.92 1.99
CA CYS A 439 8.94 -18.57 1.81
C CYS A 439 9.11 -17.04 1.77
N GLY A 440 9.97 -16.51 2.55
CA GLY A 440 10.22 -15.06 2.63
C GLY A 440 11.32 -14.71 3.64
N TYR A 441 11.80 -13.47 3.61
CA TYR A 441 11.21 -12.37 2.80
C TYR A 441 11.37 -12.62 1.30
N GLY A 442 10.50 -11.97 0.51
CA GLY A 442 10.59 -11.87 -0.94
C GLY A 442 11.47 -10.70 -1.39
N GLN A 443 11.32 -10.24 -2.62
CA GLN A 443 12.15 -9.18 -3.19
C GLN A 443 12.09 -7.87 -2.41
N ARG A 444 13.15 -7.08 -2.52
CA ARG A 444 13.24 -5.75 -1.91
C ARG A 444 12.38 -4.75 -2.69
N LEU A 445 11.61 -3.96 -1.94
CA LEU A 445 10.63 -2.99 -2.46
C LEU A 445 10.93 -1.58 -1.94
N PRO A 446 10.44 -0.52 -2.61
CA PRO A 446 10.52 0.83 -2.07
C PRO A 446 9.59 1.03 -0.86
N LEU A 447 10.05 1.78 0.14
CA LEU A 447 9.23 2.31 1.22
C LEU A 447 9.62 3.75 1.53
N LEU A 448 8.62 4.67 1.47
CA LEU A 448 8.79 6.06 1.85
C LEU A 448 7.87 6.43 3.00
N VAL A 449 8.34 7.27 3.92
CA VAL A 449 7.54 7.83 5.00
C VAL A 449 7.55 9.34 4.92
N ILE A 450 6.37 9.92 4.71
CA ILE A 450 6.15 11.34 4.47
C ILE A 450 5.29 11.87 5.62
N SER A 451 5.89 12.71 6.48
CA SER A 451 5.26 13.19 7.71
C SER A 451 5.96 14.43 8.23
N PRO A 452 5.27 15.33 8.94
CA PRO A 452 5.94 16.34 9.76
C PRO A 452 6.96 15.78 10.75
N TYR A 453 6.81 14.53 11.15
CA TYR A 453 7.67 13.82 12.08
C TYR A 453 8.71 12.92 11.40
N ALA A 454 8.67 12.75 10.09
CA ALA A 454 9.70 11.98 9.40
C ALA A 454 11.07 12.69 9.50
N LYS A 455 12.14 11.94 9.66
CA LYS A 455 13.50 12.47 9.53
C LYS A 455 13.70 13.07 8.14
N VAL A 456 14.53 14.12 8.07
CA VAL A 456 14.78 14.82 6.80
C VAL A 456 15.93 14.19 6.05
N ASN A 457 15.72 13.92 4.75
CA ASN A 457 16.81 13.46 3.89
C ASN A 457 17.49 12.22 4.51
N TYR A 458 16.69 11.26 4.93
CA TYR A 458 17.16 10.13 5.73
C TYR A 458 16.84 8.80 5.02
N VAL A 459 17.85 7.94 4.96
CA VAL A 459 17.70 6.56 4.51
C VAL A 459 17.87 5.66 5.72
N ASP A 460 16.86 4.87 6.03
CA ASP A 460 16.90 3.81 7.03
C ASP A 460 17.35 2.50 6.35
N HIS A 461 18.29 1.80 6.99
CA HIS A 461 18.82 0.53 6.51
C HIS A 461 18.33 -0.66 7.36
N SER A 462 17.37 -0.43 8.26
CA SER A 462 16.80 -1.51 9.07
C SER A 462 15.99 -2.45 8.17
N THR A 463 16.13 -3.75 8.42
CA THR A 463 15.32 -4.76 7.72
C THR A 463 13.87 -4.65 8.15
N THR A 464 12.99 -4.39 7.20
CA THR A 464 11.55 -4.24 7.38
C THR A 464 10.81 -4.94 6.25
N ASP A 465 9.51 -5.17 6.42
CA ASP A 465 8.65 -5.80 5.42
C ASP A 465 7.23 -5.20 5.49
N GLN A 466 6.31 -5.68 4.66
CA GLN A 466 4.94 -5.17 4.62
C GLN A 466 4.25 -5.25 6.00
N THR A 467 4.57 -6.27 6.79
CA THR A 467 4.01 -6.41 8.15
C THR A 467 4.60 -5.42 9.16
N SER A 468 5.69 -4.74 8.83
CA SER A 468 6.19 -3.61 9.62
C SER A 468 5.21 -2.44 9.65
N ILE A 469 4.39 -2.28 8.60
CA ILE A 469 3.30 -1.31 8.53
C ILE A 469 2.20 -1.69 9.54
N LEU A 470 1.82 -2.97 9.57
CA LEU A 470 0.88 -3.50 10.57
C LEU A 470 1.39 -3.26 11.99
N GLN A 471 2.63 -3.67 12.27
CA GLN A 471 3.25 -3.49 13.59
C GLN A 471 3.24 -2.02 14.04
N PHE A 472 3.54 -1.08 13.14
CA PHE A 472 3.47 0.34 13.45
C PHE A 472 2.05 0.79 13.83
N ILE A 473 1.02 0.36 13.09
CA ILE A 473 -0.39 0.65 13.39
C ILE A 473 -0.77 0.03 14.74
N GLU A 474 -0.46 -1.24 14.95
CA GLU A 474 -0.77 -1.97 16.19
C GLU A 474 -0.15 -1.30 17.41
N ASP A 475 1.13 -0.94 17.34
CA ASP A 475 1.85 -0.30 18.44
C ASP A 475 1.37 1.13 18.70
N ASN A 476 1.03 1.88 17.64
CA ASN A 476 0.56 3.25 17.77
C ASN A 476 -0.80 3.36 18.48
N TRP A 477 -1.70 2.41 18.27
CA TRP A 477 -3.02 2.37 18.91
C TRP A 477 -3.14 1.31 20.01
N ASN A 478 -2.04 0.63 20.36
CA ASN A 478 -2.01 -0.43 21.37
C ASN A 478 -3.08 -1.50 21.11
N LEU A 479 -3.11 -2.02 19.86
CA LEU A 479 -4.10 -2.99 19.42
C LEU A 479 -3.77 -4.42 19.88
N GLY A 480 -2.51 -4.72 20.14
CA GLY A 480 -1.96 -6.07 20.23
C GLY A 480 -1.60 -6.61 18.85
N ARG A 481 -1.21 -7.85 18.75
CA ARG A 481 -0.84 -8.52 17.48
C ARG A 481 -2.01 -9.35 16.95
N ILE A 482 -2.04 -9.53 15.62
CA ILE A 482 -3.07 -10.34 14.93
C ILE A 482 -3.04 -11.78 15.43
N GLY A 483 -1.85 -12.34 15.63
CA GLY A 483 -1.69 -13.73 16.07
C GLY A 483 -1.88 -14.74 14.92
N GLY A 484 -2.09 -16.01 15.24
CA GLY A 484 -2.37 -17.06 14.24
C GLY A 484 -1.23 -17.30 13.23
N SER A 485 0.02 -17.11 13.64
CA SER A 485 1.21 -17.16 12.77
C SER A 485 1.32 -15.98 11.78
N SER A 486 0.68 -14.84 12.07
CA SER A 486 0.94 -13.58 11.37
C SER A 486 2.41 -13.17 11.52
N PHE A 487 2.99 -12.60 10.47
CA PHE A 487 4.37 -12.10 10.50
C PHE A 487 4.53 -10.77 11.24
N ASP A 488 3.45 -10.10 11.62
CA ASP A 488 3.47 -8.85 12.40
C ASP A 488 4.31 -8.93 13.70
N ALA A 489 4.38 -10.13 14.29
CA ALA A 489 5.19 -10.40 15.47
C ALA A 489 6.71 -10.49 15.18
N LEU A 490 7.09 -10.70 13.93
CA LEU A 490 8.49 -10.82 13.48
C LEU A 490 8.98 -9.56 12.74
N ALA A 491 8.06 -8.66 12.43
CA ALA A 491 8.31 -7.46 11.64
C ALA A 491 9.38 -6.55 12.23
N GLY A 492 10.17 -5.92 11.37
CA GLY A 492 11.06 -4.83 11.76
C GLY A 492 10.29 -3.56 12.11
N SER A 493 10.84 -2.70 12.96
CA SER A 493 10.16 -1.48 13.40
C SER A 493 10.39 -0.33 12.42
N LEU A 494 9.32 0.40 12.07
CA LEU A 494 9.39 1.65 11.29
C LEU A 494 9.73 2.89 12.14
N ILE A 495 9.92 2.75 13.46
CA ILE A 495 10.11 3.90 14.35
C ILE A 495 11.38 4.70 14.01
N ASN A 496 12.39 4.05 13.41
CA ASN A 496 13.66 4.66 13.06
C ASN A 496 13.56 5.78 12.02
N VAL A 497 12.52 5.80 11.19
CA VAL A 497 12.32 6.86 10.19
C VAL A 497 11.72 8.13 10.78
N PHE A 498 11.26 8.10 12.04
CA PHE A 498 10.63 9.22 12.72
C PHE A 498 11.56 9.92 13.71
N GLU A 499 11.25 11.18 13.97
CA GLU A 499 11.83 12.03 14.99
C GLU A 499 10.71 12.79 15.72
N PHE A 500 10.30 12.27 16.87
CA PHE A 500 9.15 12.81 17.61
C PHE A 500 9.52 13.91 18.61
N GLU A 501 10.78 13.98 19.04
CA GLU A 501 11.22 14.89 20.11
C GLU A 501 11.24 16.36 19.70
N ASN A 502 11.50 16.65 18.44
CA ASN A 502 11.66 18.02 17.93
C ASN A 502 10.34 18.69 17.52
N GLY A 503 9.20 18.13 17.91
CA GLY A 503 7.86 18.65 17.69
C GLY A 503 7.62 19.05 16.23
N GLY A 504 6.95 18.21 15.46
CA GLY A 504 6.80 18.32 14.02
C GLY A 504 6.61 19.75 13.52
N VAL A 505 7.67 20.32 12.98
CA VAL A 505 7.50 21.47 12.10
C VAL A 505 6.69 20.94 10.93
N ALA A 506 5.51 21.53 10.66
CA ALA A 506 4.63 21.09 9.58
C ALA A 506 5.29 21.35 8.22
N ARG A 507 6.35 20.58 7.92
CA ARG A 507 7.04 20.61 6.63
C ARG A 507 6.08 20.14 5.56
N LYS A 508 6.11 20.82 4.43
CA LYS A 508 5.30 20.51 3.26
C LYS A 508 6.20 20.47 2.04
N LEU A 509 5.91 19.57 1.14
CA LEU A 509 6.53 19.54 -0.18
C LEU A 509 5.44 19.37 -1.23
N LEU A 510 4.87 20.48 -1.66
CA LEU A 510 3.89 20.48 -2.73
C LEU A 510 4.59 20.31 -4.08
N LEU A 511 4.17 19.33 -4.84
CA LEU A 511 4.73 18.99 -6.13
C LEU A 511 3.70 19.23 -7.26
N ASP A 512 4.21 19.43 -8.45
CA ASP A 512 3.41 19.40 -9.67
C ASP A 512 3.16 17.95 -10.09
N PRO A 513 1.91 17.50 -10.28
CA PRO A 513 1.60 16.10 -10.55
C PRO A 513 2.12 15.60 -11.89
N ALA A 514 2.29 16.48 -12.89
CA ALA A 514 2.78 16.07 -14.20
C ALA A 514 4.30 15.91 -14.25
N SER A 515 5.04 16.79 -13.56
CA SER A 515 6.51 16.79 -13.59
C SER A 515 7.16 16.18 -12.35
N GLY A 516 6.45 16.08 -11.22
CA GLY A 516 7.01 15.68 -9.93
C GLY A 516 7.94 16.71 -9.30
N LEU A 517 8.04 17.92 -9.87
CA LEU A 517 8.92 18.99 -9.38
C LEU A 517 8.21 19.83 -8.29
N PRO A 518 8.96 20.42 -7.35
CA PRO A 518 8.41 21.36 -6.36
C PRO A 518 7.71 22.54 -7.04
N GLN A 519 6.53 22.94 -6.48
CA GLN A 519 5.76 24.10 -6.89
C GLN A 519 6.28 25.40 -6.26
#